data_b20c1e8dc544473d381a053a94458827
#
_entry.id   b20c1e8dc544473d381a053a94458827
#
_cell.length_a   1.000
_cell.length_b   1.000
_cell.length_c   1.000
_cell.angle_alpha   90.00
_cell.angle_beta   90.00
_cell.angle_gamma   90.00
#
_symmetry.space_group_name_H-M   'P 1'
#
loop_
_entity.id
_entity.type
_entity.pdbx_description
1 polymer ?
#
loop_
_entity_poly.entity_id
_entity_poly.type
_entity_poly.pdbx_seq_one_letter_code
_entity_poly.pdbx_strand_id
1 'polypeptide(L)'
;EICACLVGSEMCIRDSNYATQYCLKHPTIASPENFEVTDADYAEFKEMVKKADFKYDQQSEKILKNLKEMAEFEGYMKDASEEFKALEQKLSHNLDRDLDYFAKDIKNMIAQDIIKRYYFQRGGIIQQLKDDNDLNEAVKVLGDPAKYKEMLSVPETTVIKEKGKETSLVSSYSPQRNSLMIFDYMV
;
A
#
# COMPACT_ATOMS: atom_id res chain seq x y z
N GLU A 1 1.55 -4.02 -1.05
CA GLU A 1 2.53 -4.92 -0.36
C GLU A 1 3.99 -4.67 -0.77
N ILE A 2 4.28 -4.18 -1.97
CA ILE A 2 5.66 -3.88 -2.44
C ILE A 2 6.22 -2.63 -1.76
N CYS A 3 5.38 -1.67 -1.42
CA CYS A 3 5.75 -0.49 -0.63
C CYS A 3 6.29 -0.87 0.77
N ALA A 4 5.91 -2.03 1.30
CA ALA A 4 6.35 -2.50 2.61
C ALA A 4 7.85 -2.85 2.68
N CYS A 5 8.51 -3.14 1.56
CA CYS A 5 9.96 -3.42 1.55
C CYS A 5 10.80 -2.13 1.54
N LEU A 6 10.39 -1.11 0.77
CA LEU A 6 10.99 0.23 0.82
C LEU A 6 10.56 0.99 2.08
N VAL A 7 9.37 0.70 2.58
CA VAL A 7 8.71 1.31 3.74
C VAL A 7 8.99 0.51 5.02
N GLY A 8 10.11 -0.18 5.11
CA GLY A 8 10.58 -0.76 6.37
C GLY A 8 10.77 0.29 7.46
N SER A 9 10.94 -0.14 8.69
CA SER A 9 11.08 0.73 9.88
C SER A 9 12.08 1.90 9.71
N GLU A 10 13.13 1.72 8.92
CA GLU A 10 14.12 2.76 8.65
C GLU A 10 13.59 3.88 7.74
N MET A 11 12.74 3.58 6.75
CA MET A 11 12.14 4.60 5.91
C MET A 11 11.14 5.44 6.71
N CYS A 12 10.31 4.83 7.55
CA CYS A 12 9.40 5.54 8.45
C CYS A 12 10.13 6.51 9.39
N ILE A 13 11.32 6.14 9.87
CA ILE A 13 12.15 7.05 10.69
C ILE A 13 12.64 8.26 9.87
N ARG A 14 12.96 8.05 8.60
CA ARG A 14 13.44 9.13 7.72
C ARG A 14 12.32 10.05 7.28
N ASP A 15 11.16 9.51 6.93
CA ASP A 15 9.95 10.28 6.64
C ASP A 15 9.59 11.17 7.84
N SER A 16 9.65 10.61 9.04
CA SER A 16 9.40 11.33 10.28
C SER A 16 10.45 12.44 10.55
N ASN A 17 11.73 12.18 10.26
CA ASN A 17 12.78 13.18 10.36
C ASN A 17 12.59 14.31 9.34
N TYR A 18 12.26 13.98 8.09
CA TYR A 18 11.96 14.97 7.06
C TYR A 18 10.74 15.81 7.44
N ALA A 19 9.65 15.18 7.87
CA ALA A 19 8.46 15.89 8.31
C ALA A 19 8.74 16.83 9.49
N THR A 20 9.66 16.45 10.40
CA THR A 20 10.10 17.36 11.48
C THR A 20 10.84 18.58 10.95
N GLN A 21 11.79 18.37 10.04
CA GLN A 21 12.54 19.49 9.42
C GLN A 21 11.62 20.39 8.59
N TYR A 22 10.66 19.80 7.88
CA TYR A 22 9.65 20.53 7.13
C TYR A 22 8.81 21.44 8.03
N CYS A 23 8.33 20.93 9.16
CA CYS A 23 7.56 21.71 10.13
C CYS A 23 8.35 22.87 10.73
N LEU A 24 9.66 22.71 10.94
CA LEU A 24 10.52 23.79 11.44
C LEU A 24 10.69 24.92 10.41
N LYS A 25 10.67 24.59 9.12
CA LYS A 25 10.79 25.56 8.01
C LYS A 25 9.47 26.25 7.69
N HIS A 26 8.36 25.57 7.88
CA HIS A 26 7.02 26.00 7.47
C HIS A 26 6.09 26.12 8.69
N PRO A 27 5.96 27.29 9.34
CA PRO A 27 5.08 27.47 10.51
C PRO A 27 3.60 27.18 10.23
N THR A 28 3.17 27.31 8.98
CA THR A 28 1.79 27.05 8.53
C THR A 28 1.80 26.31 7.21
N ILE A 29 0.79 25.46 7.00
CA ILE A 29 0.59 24.73 5.75
C ILE A 29 -0.85 24.86 5.27
N ALA A 30 -1.13 24.41 4.03
CA ALA A 30 -2.50 24.31 3.50
C ALA A 30 -3.37 23.36 4.33
N SER A 31 -4.69 23.46 4.17
CA SER A 31 -5.63 22.53 4.82
C SER A 31 -5.38 21.10 4.39
N PRO A 32 -5.77 20.09 5.20
CA PRO A 32 -5.55 18.67 4.88
C PRO A 32 -6.11 18.25 3.52
N GLU A 33 -7.21 18.87 3.10
CA GLU A 33 -7.84 18.60 1.81
C GLU A 33 -7.01 19.07 0.62
N ASN A 34 -6.21 20.13 0.80
CA ASN A 34 -5.48 20.81 -0.28
C ASN A 34 -3.96 20.65 -0.18
N PHE A 35 -3.48 20.03 0.89
CA PHE A 35 -2.04 19.84 1.06
C PHE A 35 -1.53 18.72 0.17
N GLU A 36 -0.44 19.00 -0.55
CA GLU A 36 0.30 18.03 -1.35
C GLU A 36 1.79 18.31 -1.22
N VAL A 37 2.59 17.25 -1.23
CA VAL A 37 4.06 17.35 -1.28
C VAL A 37 4.46 17.71 -2.70
N THR A 38 5.09 18.85 -2.88
CA THR A 38 5.53 19.31 -4.19
C THR A 38 6.72 18.49 -4.72
N ASP A 39 7.01 18.60 -6.03
CA ASP A 39 8.20 17.96 -6.61
C ASP A 39 9.50 18.52 -6.02
N ALA A 40 9.52 19.79 -5.62
CA ALA A 40 10.66 20.41 -4.96
C ALA A 40 10.90 19.83 -3.56
N ASP A 41 9.82 19.68 -2.77
CA ASP A 41 9.88 19.05 -1.45
C ASP A 41 10.35 17.60 -1.55
N TYR A 42 9.85 16.87 -2.56
CA TYR A 42 10.27 15.50 -2.79
C TYR A 42 11.74 15.38 -3.22
N ALA A 43 12.24 16.33 -4.01
CA ALA A 43 13.66 16.37 -4.38
C ALA A 43 14.55 16.62 -3.15
N GLU A 44 14.14 17.52 -2.23
CA GLU A 44 14.84 17.73 -0.95
C GLU A 44 14.87 16.46 -0.10
N PHE A 45 13.74 15.75 -0.03
CA PHE A 45 13.65 14.45 0.64
C PHE A 45 14.61 13.42 0.03
N LYS A 46 14.63 13.28 -1.30
CA LYS A 46 15.55 12.36 -2.02
C LYS A 46 17.02 12.65 -1.67
N GLU A 47 17.42 13.92 -1.64
CA GLU A 47 18.77 14.32 -1.26
C GLU A 47 19.09 13.96 0.20
N MET A 48 18.13 14.11 1.10
CA MET A 48 18.29 13.71 2.50
C MET A 48 18.49 12.19 2.64
N VAL A 49 17.72 11.40 1.92
CA VAL A 49 17.82 9.94 1.93
C VAL A 49 19.16 9.46 1.36
N LYS A 50 19.62 10.05 0.25
CA LYS A 50 20.92 9.75 -0.35
C LYS A 50 22.08 10.03 0.59
N LYS A 51 22.07 11.20 1.23
CA LYS A 51 23.13 11.60 2.19
C LYS A 51 23.22 10.68 3.40
N ALA A 52 22.13 10.03 3.73
CA ALA A 52 22.05 9.16 4.88
C ALA A 52 22.47 7.70 4.61
N ASP A 53 23.01 7.41 3.43
CA ASP A 53 23.42 6.05 2.99
C ASP A 53 22.34 4.99 3.28
N PHE A 54 21.12 5.27 2.83
CA PHE A 54 19.96 4.43 3.09
C PHE A 54 20.11 3.07 2.40
N LYS A 55 20.06 2.02 3.20
CA LYS A 55 20.09 0.63 2.74
C LYS A 55 18.78 -0.06 3.13
N TYR A 56 18.22 -0.79 2.21
CA TYR A 56 17.02 -1.59 2.44
C TYR A 56 17.17 -2.97 1.82
N ASP A 57 16.57 -3.95 2.47
CA ASP A 57 16.61 -5.34 2.02
C ASP A 57 15.60 -5.57 0.91
N GLN A 58 16.04 -5.95 -0.27
CA GLN A 58 15.14 -6.38 -1.34
C GLN A 58 14.84 -7.88 -1.21
N GLN A 59 13.55 -8.21 -1.20
CA GLN A 59 13.11 -9.61 -1.21
C GLN A 59 13.57 -10.35 -2.47
N SER A 60 13.63 -9.64 -3.61
CA SER A 60 14.13 -10.19 -4.87
C SER A 60 15.58 -10.65 -4.80
N GLU A 61 16.45 -9.90 -4.11
CA GLU A 61 17.84 -10.31 -3.90
C GLU A 61 17.95 -11.55 -3.01
N LYS A 62 17.15 -11.61 -1.94
CA LYS A 62 17.10 -12.77 -1.05
C LYS A 62 16.63 -14.02 -1.79
N ILE A 63 15.56 -13.88 -2.60
CA ILE A 63 15.03 -15.00 -3.40
C ILE A 63 16.04 -15.43 -4.46
N LEU A 64 16.70 -14.48 -5.13
CA LEU A 64 17.72 -14.78 -6.12
C LEU A 64 18.92 -15.51 -5.50
N LYS A 65 19.35 -15.10 -4.31
CA LYS A 65 20.41 -15.80 -3.58
C LYS A 65 20.02 -17.23 -3.26
N ASN A 66 18.81 -17.43 -2.73
CA ASN A 66 18.31 -18.78 -2.41
C ASN A 66 18.20 -19.65 -3.68
N LEU A 67 17.74 -19.06 -4.80
CA LEU A 67 17.65 -19.76 -6.08
C LEU A 67 19.04 -20.16 -6.58
N LYS A 68 20.03 -19.28 -6.42
CA LYS A 68 21.43 -19.54 -6.81
C LYS A 68 22.04 -20.69 -5.98
N GLU A 69 21.80 -20.70 -4.66
CA GLU A 69 22.24 -21.80 -3.79
C GLU A 69 21.59 -23.14 -4.16
N MET A 70 20.29 -23.12 -4.52
CA MET A 70 19.59 -24.32 -4.99
C MET A 70 20.11 -24.81 -6.34
N ALA A 71 20.32 -23.91 -7.30
CA ALA A 71 20.87 -24.23 -8.62
C ALA A 71 22.31 -24.78 -8.52
N GLU A 72 23.09 -24.33 -7.56
CA GLU A 72 24.42 -24.88 -7.26
C GLU A 72 24.34 -26.30 -6.73
N PHE A 73 23.44 -26.56 -5.78
CA PHE A 73 23.19 -27.89 -5.24
C PHE A 73 22.72 -28.88 -6.30
N GLU A 74 21.85 -28.45 -7.19
CA GLU A 74 21.33 -29.27 -8.32
C GLU A 74 22.30 -29.40 -9.48
N GLY A 75 23.41 -28.65 -9.48
CA GLY A 75 24.48 -28.72 -10.50
C GLY A 75 24.24 -27.85 -11.75
N TYR A 76 23.18 -27.04 -11.80
CA TYR A 76 22.86 -26.18 -12.94
C TYR A 76 23.73 -24.91 -13.04
N MET A 77 24.47 -24.55 -12.00
CA MET A 77 25.30 -23.33 -11.99
C MET A 77 26.36 -23.29 -13.07
N LYS A 78 26.81 -24.46 -13.58
CA LYS A 78 27.81 -24.51 -14.66
C LYS A 78 27.27 -23.97 -15.98
N ASP A 79 26.02 -24.22 -16.25
CA ASP A 79 25.34 -23.86 -17.51
C ASP A 79 24.60 -22.51 -17.43
N ALA A 80 24.18 -22.08 -16.23
CA ALA A 80 23.36 -20.89 -16.02
C ALA A 80 24.11 -19.73 -15.33
N SER A 81 25.43 -19.80 -15.18
CA SER A 81 26.22 -18.82 -14.43
C SER A 81 26.12 -17.40 -15.00
N GLU A 82 26.10 -17.26 -16.33
CA GLU A 82 26.04 -15.94 -16.98
C GLU A 82 24.66 -15.30 -16.88
N GLU A 83 23.60 -16.11 -16.96
CA GLU A 83 22.22 -15.68 -16.78
C GLU A 83 21.97 -15.20 -15.34
N PHE A 84 22.49 -15.92 -14.36
CA PHE A 84 22.42 -15.50 -12.96
C PHE A 84 23.14 -14.18 -12.72
N LYS A 85 24.33 -13.98 -13.29
CA LYS A 85 25.07 -12.71 -13.19
C LYS A 85 24.32 -11.56 -13.86
N ALA A 86 23.77 -11.80 -15.06
CA ALA A 86 22.98 -10.80 -15.76
C ALA A 86 21.73 -10.41 -14.99
N LEU A 87 21.05 -11.38 -14.36
CA LEU A 87 19.89 -11.13 -13.53
C LEU A 87 20.26 -10.37 -12.25
N GLU A 88 21.35 -10.75 -11.58
CA GLU A 88 21.89 -10.07 -10.40
C GLU A 88 22.20 -8.59 -10.68
N GLN A 89 22.82 -8.29 -11.82
CA GLN A 89 23.08 -6.91 -12.25
C GLN A 89 21.78 -6.12 -12.51
N LYS A 90 20.76 -6.75 -13.10
CA LYS A 90 19.47 -6.09 -13.37
C LYS A 90 18.62 -5.88 -12.12
N LEU A 91 18.75 -6.75 -11.14
CA LEU A 91 18.04 -6.66 -9.85
C LEU A 91 18.84 -5.90 -8.78
N SER A 92 20.09 -5.48 -9.11
CA SER A 92 20.91 -4.71 -8.17
C SER A 92 20.21 -3.42 -7.73
N HIS A 93 20.42 -3.04 -6.48
CA HIS A 93 19.87 -1.84 -5.88
C HIS A 93 20.14 -0.58 -6.70
N ASN A 94 19.08 0.12 -7.05
CA ASN A 94 19.16 1.46 -7.62
C ASN A 94 18.18 2.36 -6.86
N LEU A 95 18.68 3.00 -5.79
CA LEU A 95 17.90 3.86 -4.93
C LEU A 95 17.17 4.97 -5.71
N ASP A 96 17.82 5.58 -6.70
CA ASP A 96 17.22 6.64 -7.50
C ASP A 96 16.01 6.16 -8.30
N ARG A 97 16.17 5.02 -8.97
CA ARG A 97 15.09 4.39 -9.73
C ARG A 97 13.91 4.03 -8.81
N ASP A 98 14.20 3.45 -7.66
CA ASP A 98 13.17 2.97 -6.75
C ASP A 98 12.43 4.15 -6.09
N LEU A 99 13.14 5.21 -5.72
CA LEU A 99 12.51 6.46 -5.25
C LEU A 99 11.64 7.11 -6.33
N ASP A 100 12.04 7.05 -7.61
CA ASP A 100 11.22 7.58 -8.70
C ASP A 100 10.00 6.70 -8.99
N TYR A 101 10.16 5.38 -8.94
CA TYR A 101 9.08 4.43 -9.17
C TYR A 101 7.99 4.51 -8.10
N PHE A 102 8.36 4.64 -6.84
CA PHE A 102 7.44 4.75 -5.70
C PHE A 102 7.16 6.20 -5.29
N ALA A 103 7.50 7.18 -6.11
CA ALA A 103 7.39 8.60 -5.77
C ALA A 103 5.99 9.01 -5.28
N LYS A 104 4.93 8.49 -5.89
CA LYS A 104 3.55 8.80 -5.50
C LYS A 104 3.24 8.31 -4.08
N ASP A 105 3.59 7.07 -3.79
CA ASP A 105 3.30 6.45 -2.49
C ASP A 105 4.13 7.11 -1.37
N ILE A 106 5.40 7.37 -1.64
CA ILE A 106 6.29 8.05 -0.70
C ILE A 106 5.82 9.48 -0.42
N LYS A 107 5.41 10.24 -1.45
CA LYS A 107 4.84 11.58 -1.27
C LYS A 107 3.58 11.56 -0.41
N ASN A 108 2.71 10.58 -0.61
CA ASN A 108 1.50 10.41 0.20
C ASN A 108 1.84 10.11 1.66
N MET A 109 2.85 9.29 1.92
CA MET A 109 3.31 8.99 3.29
C MET A 109 3.90 10.22 3.98
N ILE A 110 4.77 10.96 3.28
CA ILE A 110 5.35 12.21 3.78
C ILE A 110 4.23 13.22 4.07
N ALA A 111 3.26 13.36 3.15
CA ALA A 111 2.11 14.24 3.34
C ALA A 111 1.31 13.88 4.59
N GLN A 112 1.05 12.58 4.80
CA GLN A 112 0.36 12.13 6.01
C GLN A 112 1.12 12.48 7.29
N ASP A 113 2.44 12.30 7.30
CA ASP A 113 3.26 12.60 8.47
C ASP A 113 3.33 14.10 8.76
N ILE A 114 3.45 14.93 7.72
CA ILE A 114 3.40 16.38 7.86
C ILE A 114 2.03 16.80 8.39
N ILE A 115 0.95 16.38 7.74
CA ILE A 115 -0.43 16.74 8.11
C ILE A 115 -0.76 16.36 9.55
N LYS A 116 -0.35 15.17 10.01
CA LYS A 116 -0.56 14.73 11.41
C LYS A 116 0.11 15.65 12.42
N ARG A 117 1.19 16.33 12.07
CA ARG A 117 1.91 17.24 12.97
C ARG A 117 1.17 18.58 13.13
N TYR A 118 0.45 19.05 12.10
CA TYR A 118 -0.30 20.30 12.15
C TYR A 118 -1.77 20.11 12.55
N TYR A 119 -2.40 19.06 12.04
CA TYR A 119 -3.84 18.83 12.15
C TYR A 119 -4.20 17.55 12.93
N PHE A 120 -3.21 16.94 13.59
CA PHE A 120 -3.35 15.74 14.40
C PHE A 120 -3.98 14.56 13.61
N GLN A 121 -4.56 13.62 14.34
CA GLN A 121 -5.15 12.41 13.75
C GLN A 121 -6.26 12.70 12.74
N ARG A 122 -7.09 13.71 13.01
CA ARG A 122 -8.18 14.10 12.09
C ARG A 122 -7.66 14.51 10.73
N GLY A 123 -6.60 15.32 10.68
CA GLY A 123 -5.97 15.72 9.43
C GLY A 123 -5.38 14.52 8.66
N GLY A 124 -4.72 13.61 9.36
CA GLY A 124 -4.19 12.39 8.77
C GLY A 124 -5.26 11.51 8.13
N ILE A 125 -6.44 11.38 8.77
CA ILE A 125 -7.58 10.65 8.20
C ILE A 125 -8.09 11.33 6.93
N ILE A 126 -8.27 12.67 6.93
CA ILE A 126 -8.71 13.41 5.75
C ILE A 126 -7.73 13.20 4.59
N GLN A 127 -6.42 13.29 4.84
CA GLN A 127 -5.40 13.07 3.83
C GLN A 127 -5.44 11.63 3.27
N GLN A 128 -5.64 10.63 4.12
CA GLN A 128 -5.72 9.22 3.72
C GLN A 128 -6.94 8.92 2.85
N LEU A 129 -8.07 9.58 3.10
CA LEU A 129 -9.32 9.37 2.38
C LEU A 129 -9.37 10.05 1.00
N LYS A 130 -8.41 10.91 0.65
CA LYS A 130 -8.39 11.60 -0.66
C LYS A 130 -8.41 10.65 -1.86
N ASP A 131 -7.60 9.60 -1.80
CA ASP A 131 -7.39 8.63 -2.88
C ASP A 131 -8.08 7.27 -2.57
N ASP A 132 -9.04 7.26 -1.64
CA ASP A 132 -9.77 6.04 -1.26
C ASP A 132 -10.83 5.71 -2.32
N ASN A 133 -10.56 4.66 -3.10
CA ASN A 133 -11.45 4.21 -4.16
C ASN A 133 -12.77 3.66 -3.61
N ASP A 134 -12.75 3.01 -2.44
CA ASP A 134 -13.93 2.41 -1.83
C ASP A 134 -14.87 3.51 -1.33
N LEU A 135 -14.30 4.56 -0.71
CA LEU A 135 -15.05 5.75 -0.32
C LEU A 135 -15.66 6.45 -1.53
N ASN A 136 -14.88 6.64 -2.59
CA ASN A 136 -15.35 7.29 -3.81
C ASN A 136 -16.50 6.50 -4.46
N GLU A 137 -16.43 5.18 -4.53
CA GLU A 137 -17.52 4.34 -5.02
C GLU A 137 -18.74 4.37 -4.10
N ALA A 138 -18.54 4.35 -2.77
CA ALA A 138 -19.64 4.48 -1.81
C ALA A 138 -20.38 5.81 -1.99
N VAL A 139 -19.65 6.92 -2.16
CA VAL A 139 -20.25 8.24 -2.41
C VAL A 139 -21.05 8.26 -3.72
N LYS A 140 -20.54 7.63 -4.79
CA LYS A 140 -21.28 7.52 -6.08
C LYS A 140 -22.57 6.72 -5.94
N VAL A 141 -22.53 5.58 -5.21
CA VAL A 141 -23.71 4.75 -4.97
C VAL A 141 -24.74 5.48 -4.13
N LEU A 142 -24.33 6.15 -3.07
CA LEU A 142 -25.21 6.92 -2.20
C LEU A 142 -25.78 8.18 -2.89
N GLY A 143 -25.04 8.75 -3.85
CA GLY A 143 -25.48 9.89 -4.65
C GLY A 143 -26.49 9.51 -5.73
N ASP A 144 -26.67 8.22 -6.06
CA ASP A 144 -27.65 7.71 -7.02
C ASP A 144 -28.72 6.86 -6.31
N PRO A 145 -29.89 7.44 -5.98
CA PRO A 145 -30.96 6.74 -5.28
C PRO A 145 -31.52 5.52 -6.04
N ALA A 146 -31.43 5.51 -7.37
CA ALA A 146 -31.89 4.39 -8.18
C ALA A 146 -30.94 3.21 -8.03
N LYS A 147 -29.64 3.45 -8.23
CA LYS A 147 -28.57 2.44 -8.04
C LYS A 147 -28.56 1.90 -6.61
N TYR A 148 -28.72 2.78 -5.62
CA TYR A 148 -28.80 2.36 -4.21
C TYR A 148 -29.97 1.41 -3.94
N LYS A 149 -31.17 1.71 -4.46
CA LYS A 149 -32.34 0.83 -4.35
C LYS A 149 -32.16 -0.49 -5.10
N GLU A 150 -31.56 -0.45 -6.28
CA GLU A 150 -31.25 -1.64 -7.06
C GLU A 150 -30.31 -2.59 -6.29
N MET A 151 -29.24 -2.06 -5.71
CA MET A 151 -28.29 -2.85 -4.92
C MET A 151 -28.91 -3.44 -3.64
N LEU A 152 -29.89 -2.77 -3.04
CA LEU A 152 -30.62 -3.27 -1.88
C LEU A 152 -31.81 -4.18 -2.25
N SER A 153 -32.20 -4.24 -3.52
CA SER A 153 -33.27 -5.14 -3.94
C SER A 153 -32.82 -6.58 -3.84
N VAL A 154 -33.67 -7.42 -3.27
CA VAL A 154 -33.42 -8.87 -3.26
C VAL A 154 -33.40 -9.35 -4.71
N PRO A 155 -32.34 -10.02 -5.19
CA PRO A 155 -32.35 -10.60 -6.54
C PRO A 155 -33.58 -11.50 -6.66
N GLU A 156 -34.37 -11.29 -7.72
CA GLU A 156 -35.48 -12.19 -8.03
C GLU A 156 -34.93 -13.60 -8.08
N THR A 157 -35.37 -14.43 -7.13
CA THR A 157 -35.01 -15.84 -7.06
C THR A 157 -35.40 -16.46 -8.38
N THR A 158 -34.47 -16.84 -9.20
CA THR A 158 -34.70 -17.64 -10.40
C THR A 158 -35.28 -18.96 -9.91
N VAL A 159 -36.60 -19.07 -9.99
CA VAL A 159 -37.31 -20.31 -9.68
C VAL A 159 -36.93 -21.30 -10.76
N ILE A 160 -35.93 -22.12 -10.48
CA ILE A 160 -35.60 -23.27 -11.31
C ILE A 160 -36.78 -24.23 -11.15
N LYS A 161 -37.69 -24.22 -12.12
CA LYS A 161 -38.76 -25.21 -12.22
C LYS A 161 -38.13 -26.54 -12.62
N GLU A 162 -37.67 -27.30 -11.64
CA GLU A 162 -37.44 -28.73 -11.83
C GLU A 162 -38.80 -29.43 -11.92
N LYS A 163 -38.96 -30.23 -12.98
CA LYS A 163 -40.14 -31.05 -13.20
C LYS A 163 -40.36 -31.96 -11.99
N GLY A 164 -41.28 -31.59 -11.12
CA GLY A 164 -41.94 -32.57 -10.26
C GLY A 164 -41.76 -32.50 -8.75
N LYS A 165 -41.06 -31.49 -8.17
CA LYS A 165 -41.10 -31.26 -6.72
C LYS A 165 -40.82 -29.78 -6.40
N GLU A 166 -41.78 -29.10 -5.82
CA GLU A 166 -41.57 -27.80 -5.17
C GLU A 166 -40.77 -28.02 -3.90
N THR A 167 -39.48 -27.78 -3.97
CA THR A 167 -38.66 -27.58 -2.79
C THR A 167 -38.22 -26.13 -2.79
N SER A 168 -38.80 -25.35 -1.88
CA SER A 168 -38.34 -23.99 -1.59
C SER A 168 -36.95 -24.06 -0.97
N LEU A 169 -35.92 -23.81 -1.79
CA LEU A 169 -34.58 -23.55 -1.29
C LEU A 169 -34.58 -22.13 -0.70
N VAL A 170 -34.86 -22.03 0.60
CA VAL A 170 -34.50 -20.86 1.38
C VAL A 170 -32.98 -20.84 1.44
N SER A 171 -32.36 -20.01 0.60
CA SER A 171 -30.93 -19.72 0.71
C SER A 171 -30.71 -19.05 2.06
N SER A 172 -30.25 -19.81 3.02
CA SER A 172 -29.74 -19.28 4.28
C SER A 172 -28.42 -18.59 3.99
N TYR A 173 -28.47 -17.31 3.61
CA TYR A 173 -27.32 -16.44 3.64
C TYR A 173 -26.98 -16.19 5.12
N SER A 174 -26.07 -16.98 5.64
CA SER A 174 -25.47 -16.75 6.94
C SER A 174 -24.32 -15.73 6.73
N PRO A 175 -24.42 -14.51 7.23
CA PRO A 175 -23.29 -13.61 7.22
C PRO A 175 -22.20 -14.25 8.09
N GLN A 176 -21.11 -14.65 7.48
CA GLN A 176 -19.91 -15.03 8.21
C GLN A 176 -19.47 -13.84 9.03
N ARG A 177 -19.70 -13.90 10.33
CA ARG A 177 -19.03 -13.02 11.30
C ARG A 177 -17.55 -13.29 11.18
N ASN A 178 -16.82 -12.39 10.51
CA ASN A 178 -15.40 -12.31 10.69
C ASN A 178 -15.15 -11.98 12.17
N SER A 179 -14.85 -13.01 12.92
CA SER A 179 -14.35 -12.90 14.28
C SER A 179 -13.03 -12.15 14.22
N LEU A 180 -13.05 -10.88 14.54
CA LEU A 180 -11.86 -10.12 14.89
C LEU A 180 -11.22 -10.87 16.07
N MET A 181 -10.14 -11.57 15.80
CA MET A 181 -9.25 -12.04 16.86
C MET A 181 -8.60 -10.81 17.48
N ILE A 182 -9.16 -10.39 18.59
CA ILE A 182 -8.49 -9.51 19.55
C ILE A 182 -7.39 -10.35 20.16
N PHE A 183 -6.15 -10.11 19.76
CA PHE A 183 -5.00 -10.61 20.49
C PHE A 183 -4.87 -9.78 21.77
N ASP A 184 -5.32 -10.36 22.89
CA ASP A 184 -4.89 -9.94 24.21
C ASP A 184 -3.38 -10.17 24.34
N TYR A 185 -2.61 -9.09 24.34
CA TYR A 185 -1.27 -9.10 24.93
C TYR A 185 -1.42 -8.69 26.40
N MET A 186 -1.54 -9.68 27.26
CA MET A 186 -1.16 -9.60 28.67
C MET A 186 0.07 -10.49 28.89
N VAL A 187 1.07 -9.88 29.41
CA VAL A 187 2.28 -10.19 30.17
C VAL A 187 3.55 -9.79 29.42
#